data_0210481e450547839f450e879db1eefb
#
_entry.id   0210481e450547839f450e879db1eefb
#
_cell.length_a   1.000
_cell.length_b   1.000
_cell.length_c   1.000
_cell.angle_alpha   90.00
_cell.angle_beta   90.00
_cell.angle_gamma   90.00
#
_symmetry.space_group_name_H-M   'P 1'
#
loop_
_entity.id
_entity.type
_entity.pdbx_description
1 polymer ?
#
loop_
_entity_poly.entity_id
_entity_poly.type
_entity_poly.pdbx_seq_one_letter_code
_entity_poly.pdbx_strand_id
1 'polypeptide(L)'
;KIPTGSATPGRRALSKSYDEINHDEFVKGAQECDYYTCEIYPENRVNFIDVIQRRIDYPAEFGYGLVANKWLLKTFAGQIGLIGAGAKLNIIKNLMEAPQYQEYLGLEKFEDYISLPQKFACDDLEATEKMVASQLMKSTSKIFLMGMGHVKSGLIHRLSKYRNAVFLD
;
A
#
# COMPACT_ATOMS: atom_id res chain seq x y z
N LYS A 1 10.74 10.55 -16.81
CA LYS A 1 9.58 9.61 -16.79
C LYS A 1 9.99 8.42 -15.95
N ILE A 2 9.42 8.28 -14.78
CA ILE A 2 9.56 7.04 -14.03
C ILE A 2 8.92 5.95 -14.88
N PRO A 3 9.60 4.85 -15.19
CA PRO A 3 8.96 3.71 -15.81
C PRO A 3 8.00 3.14 -14.74
N THR A 4 6.80 3.67 -14.69
CA THR A 4 5.73 3.00 -13.97
C THR A 4 5.55 1.68 -14.68
N GLY A 5 5.97 0.61 -14.03
CA GLY A 5 6.08 -0.73 -14.56
C GLY A 5 5.01 -1.07 -15.58
N SER A 6 5.35 -1.97 -16.46
CA SER A 6 4.64 -2.48 -17.62
C SER A 6 3.19 -2.05 -17.77
N ALA A 7 2.75 -1.76 -18.97
CA ALA A 7 1.36 -1.46 -19.33
C ALA A 7 0.43 -2.62 -18.93
N THR A 8 0.19 -2.77 -17.63
CA THR A 8 -0.80 -3.72 -17.12
C THR A 8 -2.20 -3.24 -17.53
N PRO A 9 -3.14 -4.14 -17.77
CA PRO A 9 -4.53 -3.79 -18.10
C PRO A 9 -5.16 -2.78 -17.13
N GLY A 10 -4.71 -2.72 -15.87
CA GLY A 10 -5.13 -1.74 -14.87
C GLY A 10 -4.77 -0.30 -15.23
N ARG A 11 -3.67 -0.07 -15.95
CA ARG A 11 -3.24 1.27 -16.36
C ARG A 11 -4.21 1.94 -17.34
N ARG A 12 -4.91 1.16 -18.17
CA ARG A 12 -5.91 1.69 -19.09
C ARG A 12 -7.17 2.24 -18.40
N ALA A 13 -7.37 1.89 -17.14
CA ALA A 13 -8.48 2.37 -16.32
C ALA A 13 -8.12 3.60 -15.48
N LEU A 14 -6.88 4.11 -15.60
CA LEU A 14 -6.42 5.29 -14.89
C LEU A 14 -6.70 6.54 -15.71
N SER A 15 -6.88 7.67 -15.01
CA SER A 15 -7.13 8.96 -15.64
C SER A 15 -5.93 9.45 -16.46
N LYS A 16 -6.18 10.41 -17.35
CA LYS A 16 -5.14 11.07 -18.13
C LYS A 16 -4.16 11.86 -17.26
N SER A 17 -4.59 12.34 -16.11
CA SER A 17 -3.79 13.09 -15.15
C SER A 17 -2.90 12.21 -14.26
N TYR A 18 -3.05 10.90 -14.34
CA TYR A 18 -2.31 9.95 -13.53
C TYR A 18 -0.79 10.16 -13.59
N ASP A 19 -0.24 10.29 -14.80
CA ASP A 19 1.21 10.38 -15.01
C ASP A 19 1.79 11.71 -14.47
N GLU A 20 1.00 12.79 -14.45
CA GLU A 20 1.40 14.10 -13.95
C GLU A 20 1.26 14.21 -12.43
N ILE A 21 0.10 13.87 -11.92
CA ILE A 21 -0.20 13.99 -10.48
C ILE A 21 0.68 13.06 -9.65
N ASN A 22 0.98 11.86 -10.15
CA ASN A 22 1.66 10.87 -9.34
C ASN A 22 3.17 10.97 -9.31
N HIS A 23 3.81 11.69 -10.25
CA HIS A 23 5.26 11.83 -10.21
C HIS A 23 5.71 12.63 -8.99
N ASP A 24 5.22 13.83 -8.84
CA ASP A 24 5.62 14.73 -7.75
C ASP A 24 5.16 14.18 -6.39
N GLU A 25 3.95 13.64 -6.32
CA GLU A 25 3.44 12.98 -5.13
C GLU A 25 4.22 11.71 -4.77
N PHE A 26 4.68 10.95 -5.76
CA PHE A 26 5.55 9.80 -5.53
C PHE A 26 6.91 10.24 -4.95
N VAL A 27 7.53 11.25 -5.54
CA VAL A 27 8.82 11.81 -5.04
C VAL A 27 8.65 12.27 -3.60
N LYS A 28 7.58 13.00 -3.33
CA LYS A 28 7.26 13.47 -1.98
C LYS A 28 7.06 12.31 -1.00
N GLY A 29 6.29 11.30 -1.39
CA GLY A 29 6.08 10.10 -0.58
C GLY A 29 7.36 9.34 -0.29
N ALA A 30 8.24 9.20 -1.28
CA ALA A 30 9.55 8.57 -1.11
C ALA A 30 10.48 9.38 -0.20
N GLN A 31 10.38 10.71 -0.21
CA GLN A 31 11.14 11.59 0.69
C GLN A 31 10.62 11.57 2.13
N GLU A 32 9.33 11.39 2.33
CA GLU A 32 8.67 11.40 3.63
C GLU A 32 8.58 10.02 4.29
N CYS A 33 8.79 8.91 3.54
CA CYS A 33 8.73 7.57 4.14
C CYS A 33 9.88 7.32 5.12
N ASP A 34 9.65 6.50 6.14
CA ASP A 34 10.68 6.14 7.12
C ASP A 34 11.67 5.12 6.57
N TYR A 35 11.19 4.19 5.77
CA TYR A 35 11.97 3.12 5.16
C TYR A 35 11.58 2.94 3.70
N TYR A 36 12.58 2.66 2.88
CA TYR A 36 12.42 2.37 1.47
C TYR A 36 13.16 1.09 1.12
N THR A 37 12.57 0.22 0.31
CA THR A 37 13.26 -0.97 -0.19
C THR A 37 13.92 -0.69 -1.54
N CYS A 38 15.09 -1.30 -1.76
CA CYS A 38 15.77 -1.25 -3.04
C CYS A 38 14.86 -1.67 -4.20
N GLU A 39 14.96 -0.95 -5.28
CA GLU A 39 14.41 -1.41 -6.55
C GLU A 39 15.07 -2.74 -6.97
N ILE A 40 14.26 -3.72 -7.33
CA ILE A 40 14.73 -5.04 -7.76
C ILE A 40 15.52 -4.94 -9.08
N TYR A 41 15.11 -4.01 -9.95
CA TYR A 41 15.73 -3.81 -11.26
C TYR A 41 16.75 -2.68 -11.19
N PRO A 42 18.07 -2.98 -11.33
CA PRO A 42 19.14 -1.99 -11.22
C PRO A 42 18.98 -0.80 -12.17
N GLU A 43 18.41 -1.02 -13.35
CA GLU A 43 18.15 0.03 -14.35
C GLU A 43 17.14 1.07 -13.88
N ASN A 44 16.24 0.70 -12.97
CA ASN A 44 15.27 1.64 -12.38
C ASN A 44 15.87 2.43 -11.21
N ARG A 45 16.89 1.89 -10.58
CA ARG A 45 17.52 2.49 -9.40
C ARG A 45 18.07 3.89 -9.67
N VAL A 46 18.59 4.12 -10.86
CA VAL A 46 19.13 5.42 -11.27
C VAL A 46 18.08 6.51 -11.23
N ASN A 47 16.81 6.18 -11.48
CA ASN A 47 15.72 7.16 -11.46
C ASN A 47 15.33 7.61 -10.05
N PHE A 48 15.79 6.89 -9.03
CA PHE A 48 15.42 7.13 -7.64
C PHE A 48 16.59 7.57 -6.76
N ILE A 49 17.81 7.56 -7.29
CA ILE A 49 19.03 7.86 -6.52
C ILE A 49 18.91 9.21 -5.79
N ASP A 50 18.42 10.24 -6.47
CA ASP A 50 18.29 11.58 -5.89
C ASP A 50 17.18 11.68 -4.85
N VAL A 51 16.19 10.80 -4.95
CA VAL A 51 15.02 10.79 -4.05
C VAL A 51 15.33 10.06 -2.75
N ILE A 52 16.11 8.97 -2.82
CA ILE A 52 16.36 8.06 -1.70
C ILE A 52 17.72 8.26 -1.00
N GLN A 53 18.48 9.27 -1.37
CA GLN A 53 19.85 9.53 -0.88
C GLN A 53 20.03 9.55 0.65
N ARG A 54 18.96 9.75 1.40
CA ARG A 54 19.02 9.90 2.87
C ARG A 54 18.41 8.74 3.64
N ARG A 55 17.99 7.65 2.97
CA ARG A 55 17.23 6.58 3.59
C ARG A 55 18.01 5.28 3.62
N ILE A 56 17.76 4.50 4.66
CA ILE A 56 18.28 3.14 4.74
C ILE A 56 17.58 2.31 3.67
N ASP A 57 18.40 1.74 2.83
CA ASP A 57 17.97 0.96 1.68
C ASP A 57 18.02 -0.53 2.06
N TYR A 58 16.85 -1.14 2.18
CA TYR A 58 16.74 -2.57 2.43
C TYR A 58 16.48 -3.32 1.13
N PRO A 59 17.02 -4.55 0.97
CA PRO A 59 16.64 -5.40 -0.15
C PRO A 59 15.11 -5.60 -0.20
N ALA A 60 14.54 -5.52 -1.40
CA ALA A 60 13.09 -5.69 -1.59
C ALA A 60 12.61 -7.07 -1.09
N GLU A 61 13.45 -8.10 -1.21
CA GLU A 61 13.19 -9.46 -0.74
C GLU A 61 12.92 -9.52 0.77
N PHE A 62 13.49 -8.58 1.54
CA PHE A 62 13.24 -8.51 2.98
C PHE A 62 11.76 -8.20 3.27
N GLY A 63 11.20 -7.20 2.59
CA GLY A 63 9.78 -6.84 2.71
C GLY A 63 8.86 -8.00 2.30
N TYR A 64 9.14 -8.62 1.16
CA TYR A 64 8.39 -9.80 0.73
C TYR A 64 8.50 -10.97 1.71
N GLY A 65 9.69 -11.21 2.26
CA GLY A 65 9.93 -12.27 3.22
C GLY A 65 9.09 -12.12 4.50
N LEU A 66 8.90 -10.91 4.99
CA LEU A 66 8.08 -10.65 6.19
C LEU A 66 6.64 -11.14 6.04
N VAL A 67 6.08 -11.02 4.84
CA VAL A 67 4.72 -11.47 4.55
C VAL A 67 4.69 -12.91 4.08
N ALA A 68 5.60 -13.33 3.19
CA ALA A 68 5.62 -14.67 2.60
C ALA A 68 5.82 -15.78 3.64
N ASN A 69 6.71 -15.57 4.62
CA ASN A 69 6.91 -16.51 5.72
C ASN A 69 5.89 -16.38 6.86
N LYS A 70 4.93 -15.47 6.71
CA LYS A 70 3.84 -15.19 7.65
C LYS A 70 4.29 -14.73 9.04
N TRP A 71 5.55 -14.34 9.18
CA TRP A 71 6.07 -13.85 10.46
C TRP A 71 5.31 -12.62 10.92
N LEU A 72 5.12 -11.65 10.02
CA LEU A 72 4.40 -10.42 10.30
C LEU A 72 2.96 -10.69 10.75
N LEU A 73 2.26 -11.57 10.02
CA LEU A 73 0.86 -11.89 10.30
C LEU A 73 0.68 -12.55 11.66
N LYS A 74 1.57 -13.49 12.00
CA LYS A 74 1.52 -14.22 13.27
C LYS A 74 1.93 -13.35 14.46
N THR A 75 3.00 -12.56 14.29
CA THR A 75 3.55 -11.74 15.38
C THR A 75 2.62 -10.61 15.78
N PHE A 76 1.93 -10.02 14.81
CA PHE A 76 1.05 -8.87 15.00
C PHE A 76 -0.43 -9.21 14.81
N ALA A 77 -0.82 -10.47 15.02
CA ALA A 77 -2.22 -10.86 15.02
C ALA A 77 -3.05 -9.96 15.95
N GLY A 78 -4.24 -9.57 15.52
CA GLY A 78 -5.07 -8.62 16.24
C GLY A 78 -4.69 -7.14 16.10
N GLN A 79 -3.70 -6.81 15.25
CA GLN A 79 -3.24 -5.44 15.05
C GLN A 79 -3.16 -5.04 13.56
N ILE A 80 -3.51 -5.95 12.65
CA ILE A 80 -3.31 -5.77 11.21
C ILE A 80 -4.63 -5.43 10.54
N GLY A 81 -4.64 -4.33 9.80
CA GLY A 81 -5.69 -3.95 8.88
C GLY A 81 -5.25 -4.05 7.42
N LEU A 82 -6.20 -4.04 6.52
CA LEU A 82 -5.98 -4.02 5.08
C LEU A 82 -6.51 -2.72 4.48
N ILE A 83 -5.77 -2.15 3.53
CA ILE A 83 -6.23 -1.03 2.70
C ILE A 83 -6.19 -1.47 1.24
N GLY A 84 -7.30 -1.35 0.53
CA GLY A 84 -7.33 -1.77 -0.87
C GLY A 84 -8.68 -1.59 -1.55
N ALA A 85 -8.76 -2.08 -2.79
CA ALA A 85 -10.00 -2.03 -3.55
C ALA A 85 -11.10 -2.86 -2.88
N GLY A 86 -12.27 -2.26 -2.66
CA GLY A 86 -13.36 -2.87 -1.90
C GLY A 86 -13.74 -4.28 -2.37
N ALA A 87 -13.80 -4.51 -3.69
CA ALA A 87 -14.10 -5.83 -4.23
C ALA A 87 -13.05 -6.89 -3.82
N LYS A 88 -11.76 -6.53 -3.82
CA LYS A 88 -10.68 -7.44 -3.40
C LYS A 88 -10.72 -7.68 -1.89
N LEU A 89 -10.97 -6.64 -1.10
CA LEU A 89 -11.10 -6.75 0.35
C LEU A 89 -12.27 -7.67 0.74
N ASN A 90 -13.39 -7.59 0.03
CA ASN A 90 -14.54 -8.48 0.26
C ASN A 90 -14.20 -9.95 -0.02
N ILE A 91 -13.41 -10.23 -1.08
CA ILE A 91 -12.93 -11.59 -1.34
C ILE A 91 -12.08 -12.09 -0.17
N ILE A 92 -11.12 -11.28 0.28
CA ILE A 92 -10.27 -11.65 1.42
C ILE A 92 -11.11 -11.85 2.67
N LYS A 93 -12.07 -10.97 2.95
CA LYS A 93 -12.95 -11.10 4.10
C LYS A 93 -13.74 -12.41 4.08
N ASN A 94 -14.29 -12.79 2.94
CA ASN A 94 -15.00 -14.06 2.79
C ASN A 94 -14.05 -15.27 2.95
N LEU A 95 -12.82 -15.19 2.41
CA LEU A 95 -11.82 -16.24 2.60
C LEU A 95 -11.45 -16.42 4.08
N MET A 96 -11.41 -15.33 4.85
CA MET A 96 -11.12 -15.37 6.28
C MET A 96 -12.22 -16.05 7.12
N GLU A 97 -13.38 -16.35 6.54
CA GLU A 97 -14.42 -17.18 7.19
C GLU A 97 -14.06 -18.68 7.17
N ALA A 98 -13.13 -19.10 6.31
CA ALA A 98 -12.70 -20.48 6.20
C ALA A 98 -11.54 -20.78 7.18
N PRO A 99 -11.71 -21.76 8.12
CA PRO A 99 -10.66 -22.12 9.07
C PRO A 99 -9.34 -22.51 8.42
N GLN A 100 -9.38 -23.17 7.26
CA GLN A 100 -8.19 -23.57 6.51
C GLN A 100 -7.38 -22.36 6.02
N TYR A 101 -8.07 -21.27 5.67
CA TYR A 101 -7.40 -20.04 5.23
C TYR A 101 -6.80 -19.28 6.42
N GLN A 102 -7.50 -19.26 7.55
CA GLN A 102 -6.99 -18.70 8.80
C GLN A 102 -5.73 -19.45 9.26
N GLU A 103 -5.78 -20.79 9.27
CA GLU A 103 -4.62 -21.63 9.57
C GLU A 103 -3.46 -21.40 8.60
N TYR A 104 -3.76 -21.34 7.30
CA TYR A 104 -2.76 -21.06 6.27
C TYR A 104 -2.07 -19.72 6.51
N LEU A 105 -2.78 -18.67 6.87
CA LEU A 105 -2.19 -17.36 7.17
C LEU A 105 -1.58 -17.28 8.57
N GLY A 106 -2.01 -18.12 9.50
CA GLY A 106 -1.68 -18.01 10.91
C GLY A 106 -2.32 -16.79 11.58
N LEU A 107 -3.51 -16.42 11.10
CA LEU A 107 -4.24 -15.22 11.51
C LEU A 107 -5.75 -15.53 11.49
N GLU A 108 -6.46 -15.29 12.58
CA GLU A 108 -7.90 -15.53 12.65
C GLU A 108 -8.72 -14.51 11.85
N LYS A 109 -8.29 -13.24 11.86
CA LYS A 109 -8.95 -12.14 11.13
C LYS A 109 -8.00 -10.97 10.95
N PHE A 110 -8.32 -10.13 9.98
CA PHE A 110 -7.81 -8.76 9.93
C PHE A 110 -8.75 -7.85 10.73
N GLU A 111 -8.20 -6.91 11.48
CA GLU A 111 -9.00 -6.04 12.35
C GLU A 111 -9.82 -5.02 11.56
N ASP A 112 -9.25 -4.50 10.49
CA ASP A 112 -9.91 -3.48 9.67
C ASP A 112 -9.77 -3.77 8.17
N TYR A 113 -10.79 -3.38 7.42
CA TYR A 113 -10.83 -3.43 5.97
C TYR A 113 -11.19 -2.05 5.43
N ILE A 114 -10.18 -1.27 5.09
CA ILE A 114 -10.34 0.10 4.60
C ILE A 114 -10.41 0.09 3.08
N SER A 115 -11.57 0.43 2.56
CA SER A 115 -11.84 0.35 1.13
C SER A 115 -11.61 1.67 0.41
N LEU A 116 -11.17 1.56 -0.83
CA LEU A 116 -11.08 2.64 -1.79
C LEU A 116 -11.62 2.19 -3.16
N PRO A 117 -11.90 3.12 -4.09
CA PRO A 117 -12.37 2.76 -5.41
C PRO A 117 -11.33 1.92 -6.17
N GLN A 118 -11.79 0.88 -6.86
CA GLN A 118 -10.90 0.04 -7.67
C GLN A 118 -10.43 0.74 -8.94
N LYS A 119 -11.23 1.65 -9.48
CA LYS A 119 -10.95 2.40 -10.71
C LYS A 119 -11.06 3.89 -10.41
N PHE A 120 -10.32 4.68 -11.16
CA PHE A 120 -10.40 6.15 -11.11
C PHE A 120 -10.09 6.79 -9.74
N ALA A 121 -9.48 6.03 -8.81
CA ALA A 121 -9.10 6.56 -7.51
C ALA A 121 -8.07 7.71 -7.61
N CYS A 122 -7.34 7.80 -8.72
CA CYS A 122 -6.39 8.87 -9.00
C CYS A 122 -7.04 10.12 -9.62
N ASP A 123 -8.28 10.03 -10.11
CA ASP A 123 -8.94 11.15 -10.77
C ASP A 123 -9.27 12.28 -9.80
N ASP A 124 -9.61 11.89 -8.57
CA ASP A 124 -9.82 12.78 -7.45
C ASP A 124 -9.09 12.22 -6.22
N LEU A 125 -7.82 12.56 -6.12
CA LEU A 125 -6.96 12.09 -5.04
C LEU A 125 -7.44 12.63 -3.68
N GLU A 126 -7.98 13.84 -3.65
CA GLU A 126 -8.45 14.47 -2.42
C GLU A 126 -9.73 13.79 -1.90
N ALA A 127 -10.67 13.48 -2.78
CA ALA A 127 -11.87 12.72 -2.40
C ALA A 127 -11.50 11.30 -1.93
N THR A 128 -10.55 10.66 -2.60
CA THR A 128 -10.05 9.35 -2.21
C THR A 128 -9.34 9.40 -0.85
N GLU A 129 -8.52 10.41 -0.60
CA GLU A 129 -7.89 10.65 0.69
C GLU A 129 -8.93 10.82 1.80
N LYS A 130 -9.93 11.66 1.60
CA LYS A 130 -11.02 11.87 2.58
C LYS A 130 -11.79 10.57 2.89
N MET A 131 -12.06 9.78 1.86
CA MET A 131 -12.74 8.49 2.02
C MET A 131 -11.91 7.52 2.88
N VAL A 132 -10.62 7.38 2.59
CA VAL A 132 -9.71 6.51 3.35
C VAL A 132 -9.53 7.06 4.76
N ALA A 133 -9.31 8.36 4.92
CA ALA A 133 -9.14 9.03 6.21
C ALA A 133 -10.32 8.80 7.15
N SER A 134 -11.55 8.91 6.65
CA SER A 134 -12.76 8.70 7.44
C SER A 134 -12.88 7.30 8.03
N GLN A 135 -12.32 6.30 7.34
CA GLN A 135 -12.25 4.92 7.80
C GLN A 135 -11.06 4.70 8.76
N LEU A 136 -9.88 5.27 8.43
CA LEU A 136 -8.68 5.19 9.25
C LEU A 136 -8.89 5.77 10.66
N MET A 137 -9.58 6.88 10.76
CA MET A 137 -9.87 7.51 12.07
C MET A 137 -10.70 6.64 13.00
N LYS A 138 -11.47 5.70 12.45
CA LYS A 138 -12.30 4.76 13.21
C LYS A 138 -11.60 3.42 13.47
N SER A 139 -10.50 3.18 12.79
CA SER A 139 -9.76 1.93 12.86
C SER A 139 -9.04 1.75 14.19
N THR A 140 -8.85 0.51 14.60
CA THR A 140 -8.03 0.12 15.76
C THR A 140 -6.70 -0.48 15.38
N SER A 141 -6.50 -0.81 14.11
CA SER A 141 -5.27 -1.40 13.59
C SER A 141 -4.05 -0.51 13.79
N LYS A 142 -2.89 -1.13 14.00
CA LYS A 142 -1.59 -0.47 14.16
C LYS A 142 -0.68 -0.69 12.95
N ILE A 143 -0.98 -1.68 12.13
CA ILE A 143 -0.23 -2.00 10.92
C ILE A 143 -1.24 -2.16 9.79
N PHE A 144 -1.00 -1.51 8.67
CA PHE A 144 -1.81 -1.64 7.48
C PHE A 144 -1.00 -2.21 6.34
N LEU A 145 -1.47 -3.33 5.79
CA LEU A 145 -0.96 -3.87 4.52
C LEU A 145 -1.76 -3.24 3.39
N MET A 146 -1.07 -2.64 2.43
CA MET A 146 -1.70 -1.82 1.40
C MET A 146 -1.64 -2.49 0.03
N GLY A 147 -2.79 -2.65 -0.58
CA GLY A 147 -2.95 -3.11 -1.95
C GLY A 147 -3.72 -2.09 -2.78
N MET A 148 -3.21 -0.86 -2.88
CA MET A 148 -3.92 0.29 -3.44
C MET A 148 -3.61 0.53 -4.92
N GLY A 149 -2.72 -0.24 -5.52
CA GLY A 149 -2.29 0.01 -6.89
C GLY A 149 -1.59 1.36 -7.02
N HIS A 150 -1.81 2.06 -8.12
CA HIS A 150 -1.08 3.30 -8.41
C HIS A 150 -1.45 4.49 -7.54
N VAL A 151 -2.65 4.52 -6.96
CA VAL A 151 -3.08 5.62 -6.08
C VAL A 151 -2.19 5.75 -4.82
N LYS A 152 -1.47 4.68 -4.45
CA LYS A 152 -0.52 4.69 -3.36
C LYS A 152 0.52 5.81 -3.47
N SER A 153 1.00 6.07 -4.69
CA SER A 153 2.02 7.10 -4.95
C SER A 153 1.59 8.50 -4.48
N GLY A 154 0.29 8.79 -4.51
CA GLY A 154 -0.24 10.05 -4.03
C GLY A 154 -0.83 10.01 -2.63
N LEU A 155 -1.01 8.81 -2.04
CA LEU A 155 -1.75 8.67 -0.79
C LEU A 155 -0.90 8.25 0.40
N ILE A 156 0.10 7.38 0.20
CA ILE A 156 0.78 6.71 1.32
C ILE A 156 1.34 7.69 2.36
N HIS A 157 2.02 8.75 1.91
CA HIS A 157 2.64 9.75 2.79
C HIS A 157 1.62 10.63 3.53
N ARG A 158 0.36 10.63 3.09
CA ARG A 158 -0.71 11.43 3.70
C ARG A 158 -1.42 10.69 4.82
N LEU A 159 -1.36 9.35 4.85
CA LEU A 159 -2.17 8.53 5.74
C LEU A 159 -1.75 8.65 7.20
N SER A 160 -0.46 8.88 7.47
CA SER A 160 0.07 9.07 8.83
C SER A 160 -0.56 10.25 9.58
N LYS A 161 -1.11 11.25 8.86
CA LYS A 161 -1.82 12.38 9.45
C LYS A 161 -3.11 11.97 10.17
N TYR A 162 -3.72 10.87 9.73
CA TYR A 162 -5.03 10.42 10.20
C TYR A 162 -4.93 9.29 11.23
N ARG A 163 -3.82 8.58 11.22
CA ARG A 163 -3.59 7.46 12.14
C ARG A 163 -2.11 7.27 12.41
N ASN A 164 -1.75 7.21 13.68
CA ASN A 164 -0.41 6.76 14.10
C ASN A 164 -0.34 5.23 13.95
N ALA A 165 0.13 4.78 12.81
CA ALA A 165 0.23 3.38 12.42
C ALA A 165 1.38 3.16 11.43
N VAL A 166 1.77 1.91 11.25
CA VAL A 166 2.72 1.50 10.21
C VAL A 166 1.96 1.20 8.93
N PHE A 167 2.37 1.79 7.83
CA PHE A 167 1.79 1.58 6.50
C PHE A 167 2.82 0.87 5.62
N LEU A 168 2.49 -0.36 5.20
CA LEU A 168 3.35 -1.25 4.40
C LEU A 168 2.73 -1.45 3.01
N ASP A 169 3.49 -1.11 1.96
CA ASP A 169 3.11 -1.31 0.55
C ASP A 169 3.99 -2.36 -0.15
#